data_658e8a7289d3751196f99a11939f740d
#
_entry.id   658e8a7289d3751196f99a11939f740d
#
_cell.length_a   1.000
_cell.length_b   1.000
_cell.length_c   1.000
_cell.angle_alpha   90.00
_cell.angle_beta   90.00
_cell.angle_gamma   90.00
#
_symmetry.space_group_name_H-M   'P 1'
#
loop_
_entity.id
_entity.type
_entity.pdbx_description
1 polymer ?
#
loop_
_entity_poly.entity_id
_entity_poly.type
_entity_poly.pdbx_seq_one_letter_code
_entity_poly.pdbx_strand_id
1 'polypeptide(L)'
;MATAQMFFTIFFVVMLQAQGQLTPDFYDAVCPQALPTIRTVVEAAVALQPRLGASLVRMHFHDCFVNLGGGSYEVLLGRRDATTASKDDANADIPTPFSGLPDLLAKFQSHGLAVEDLVVLSGAHTLGYARCALFRDRLYNETSTIDSDFASALQAICPRTGGDDELSPLDETSPAVFDVGYYRGLLQNKGLLHSDQQLLGGDGSGDTDALVQHYSENPGEFMADFGAAMIKLGSISPLTGSDGEIRENCRVANA
;
A
#
# COMPACT_ATOMS: atom_id res chain seq x y z
N MET A 1 -54.93 11.07 -7.79
CA MET A 1 -53.62 11.24 -8.43
C MET A 1 -52.50 11.44 -7.42
N ALA A 2 -52.69 12.02 -6.24
CA ALA A 2 -51.65 12.26 -5.24
C ALA A 2 -51.09 10.97 -4.54
N THR A 3 -51.91 9.95 -4.39
CA THR A 3 -51.48 8.68 -3.72
C THR A 3 -50.57 7.81 -4.57
N ALA A 4 -50.72 7.79 -5.89
CA ALA A 4 -49.85 7.03 -6.79
C ALA A 4 -48.46 7.65 -6.90
N GLN A 5 -48.36 8.96 -6.84
CA GLN A 5 -47.10 9.70 -6.89
C GLN A 5 -46.27 9.52 -5.60
N MET A 6 -46.93 9.41 -4.45
CA MET A 6 -46.28 9.19 -3.17
C MET A 6 -45.66 7.77 -3.05
N PHE A 7 -46.35 6.75 -3.58
CA PHE A 7 -45.82 5.39 -3.64
C PHE A 7 -44.61 5.25 -4.59
N PHE A 8 -44.62 5.98 -5.72
CA PHE A 8 -43.53 5.97 -6.68
C PHE A 8 -42.29 6.67 -6.13
N THR A 9 -42.45 7.76 -5.36
CA THR A 9 -41.33 8.48 -4.73
C THR A 9 -40.71 7.67 -3.59
N ILE A 10 -41.53 6.97 -2.79
CA ILE A 10 -41.03 6.11 -1.73
C ILE A 10 -40.31 4.88 -2.29
N PHE A 11 -40.80 4.28 -3.39
CA PHE A 11 -40.15 3.16 -4.07
C PHE A 11 -38.82 3.57 -4.71
N PHE A 12 -38.73 4.79 -5.26
CA PHE A 12 -37.48 5.32 -5.83
C PHE A 12 -36.44 5.66 -4.77
N VAL A 13 -36.83 6.16 -3.61
CA VAL A 13 -35.94 6.43 -2.47
C VAL A 13 -35.41 5.11 -1.85
N VAL A 14 -36.24 4.07 -1.77
CA VAL A 14 -35.82 2.74 -1.29
C VAL A 14 -34.89 2.04 -2.29
N MET A 15 -35.07 2.25 -3.60
CA MET A 15 -34.16 1.69 -4.62
C MET A 15 -32.80 2.42 -4.67
N LEU A 16 -32.73 3.68 -4.27
CA LEU A 16 -31.46 4.42 -4.19
C LEU A 16 -30.57 4.02 -2.99
N GLN A 17 -31.10 3.26 -2.04
CA GLN A 17 -30.34 2.75 -0.88
C GLN A 17 -29.79 1.32 -1.06
N ALA A 18 -30.01 0.70 -2.22
CA ALA A 18 -29.52 -0.65 -2.50
C ALA A 18 -28.14 -0.69 -3.21
N GLN A 19 -27.46 0.45 -3.32
CA GLN A 19 -26.04 0.42 -3.69
C GLN A 19 -25.25 0.03 -2.44
N GLY A 20 -24.64 -1.16 -2.47
CA GLY A 20 -23.84 -1.68 -1.39
C GLY A 20 -22.74 -0.69 -1.00
N GLN A 21 -22.98 0.05 0.07
CA GLN A 21 -22.04 1.04 0.57
C GLN A 21 -21.03 0.34 1.48
N LEU A 22 -19.76 0.68 1.34
CA LEU A 22 -18.74 0.21 2.28
C LEU A 22 -19.01 0.83 3.66
N THR A 23 -19.03 -0.01 4.71
CA THR A 23 -19.20 0.43 6.09
C THR A 23 -18.23 -0.32 7.03
N PRO A 24 -17.84 0.26 8.17
CA PRO A 24 -16.95 -0.43 9.12
C PRO A 24 -17.65 -1.58 9.84
N ASP A 25 -18.97 -1.55 9.95
CA ASP A 25 -19.86 -2.46 10.68
C ASP A 25 -20.56 -3.50 9.77
N PHE A 26 -20.11 -3.66 8.54
CA PHE A 26 -20.75 -4.47 7.49
C PHE A 26 -21.07 -5.91 7.95
N TYR A 27 -20.22 -6.51 8.77
CA TYR A 27 -20.41 -7.88 9.25
C TYR A 27 -21.09 -7.98 10.62
N ASP A 28 -21.32 -6.89 11.34
CA ASP A 28 -21.77 -6.91 12.73
C ASP A 28 -23.11 -7.64 12.91
N ALA A 29 -24.03 -7.48 11.96
CA ALA A 29 -25.35 -8.14 12.01
C ALA A 29 -25.31 -9.62 11.62
N VAL A 30 -24.38 -10.04 10.75
CA VAL A 30 -24.37 -11.39 10.16
C VAL A 30 -23.23 -12.27 10.68
N CYS A 31 -22.13 -11.67 11.09
CA CYS A 31 -20.95 -12.38 11.63
C CYS A 31 -20.16 -11.48 12.59
N PRO A 32 -20.67 -11.19 13.80
CA PRO A 32 -20.03 -10.23 14.73
C PRO A 32 -18.65 -10.68 15.21
N GLN A 33 -18.29 -11.95 15.05
CA GLN A 33 -16.98 -12.48 15.39
C GLN A 33 -15.96 -12.42 14.24
N ALA A 34 -16.33 -11.92 13.04
CA ALA A 34 -15.44 -11.91 11.89
C ALA A 34 -14.17 -11.08 12.18
N LEU A 35 -14.31 -9.81 12.54
CA LEU A 35 -13.18 -8.94 12.82
C LEU A 35 -12.33 -9.38 14.02
N PRO A 36 -12.91 -9.71 15.19
CA PRO A 36 -12.14 -10.24 16.32
C PRO A 36 -11.35 -11.50 15.98
N THR A 37 -11.93 -12.42 15.20
CA THR A 37 -11.26 -13.66 14.78
C THR A 37 -10.09 -13.36 13.84
N ILE A 38 -10.30 -12.53 12.82
CA ILE A 38 -9.26 -12.12 11.88
C ILE A 38 -8.11 -11.46 12.65
N ARG A 39 -8.40 -10.49 13.53
CA ARG A 39 -7.42 -9.82 14.37
C ARG A 39 -6.55 -10.82 15.13
N THR A 40 -7.15 -11.74 15.86
CA THR A 40 -6.43 -12.74 16.67
C THR A 40 -5.48 -13.58 15.82
N VAL A 41 -5.93 -14.02 14.64
CA VAL A 41 -5.11 -14.84 13.73
C VAL A 41 -3.95 -14.04 13.15
N VAL A 42 -4.21 -12.80 12.75
CA VAL A 42 -3.18 -11.91 12.17
C VAL A 42 -2.13 -11.55 13.22
N GLU A 43 -2.54 -11.12 14.42
CA GLU A 43 -1.63 -10.80 15.52
C GLU A 43 -0.71 -11.99 15.87
N ALA A 44 -1.28 -13.20 15.96
CA ALA A 44 -0.49 -14.42 16.22
C ALA A 44 0.51 -14.72 15.08
N ALA A 45 0.08 -14.58 13.83
CA ALA A 45 0.92 -14.83 12.67
C ALA A 45 2.10 -13.85 12.58
N VAL A 46 1.83 -12.57 12.81
CA VAL A 46 2.87 -11.51 12.77
C VAL A 46 3.82 -11.63 13.96
N ALA A 47 3.35 -11.98 15.15
CA ALA A 47 4.21 -12.24 16.30
C ALA A 47 5.21 -13.38 16.04
N LEU A 48 4.80 -14.40 15.27
CA LEU A 48 5.69 -15.51 14.86
C LEU A 48 6.62 -15.12 13.72
N GLN A 49 6.18 -14.28 12.81
CA GLN A 49 6.94 -13.91 11.60
C GLN A 49 6.67 -12.43 11.22
N PRO A 50 7.41 -11.47 11.80
CA PRO A 50 7.15 -10.02 11.61
C PRO A 50 7.06 -9.56 10.15
N ARG A 51 7.83 -10.17 9.23
CA ARG A 51 7.75 -9.85 7.79
C ARG A 51 6.36 -10.07 7.15
N LEU A 52 5.48 -10.85 7.80
CA LEU A 52 4.09 -10.99 7.33
C LEU A 52 3.34 -9.66 7.42
N GLY A 53 3.74 -8.76 8.32
CA GLY A 53 3.20 -7.40 8.39
C GLY A 53 3.34 -6.67 7.06
N ALA A 54 4.52 -6.66 6.46
CA ALA A 54 4.73 -6.05 5.13
C ALA A 54 3.84 -6.69 4.05
N SER A 55 3.67 -8.02 4.08
CA SER A 55 2.78 -8.72 3.14
C SER A 55 1.32 -8.34 3.33
N LEU A 56 0.88 -8.13 4.57
CA LEU A 56 -0.49 -7.73 4.91
C LEU A 56 -0.78 -6.28 4.51
N VAL A 57 0.17 -5.36 4.73
CA VAL A 57 0.06 -3.97 4.24
C VAL A 57 -0.12 -3.95 2.73
N ARG A 58 0.63 -4.76 1.98
CA ARG A 58 0.46 -4.92 0.53
C ARG A 58 -0.91 -5.46 0.13
N MET A 59 -1.58 -6.22 1.00
CA MET A 59 -2.92 -6.78 0.77
C MET A 59 -4.05 -5.88 1.29
N HIS A 60 -3.80 -4.63 1.65
CA HIS A 60 -4.75 -3.73 2.30
C HIS A 60 -5.27 -4.21 3.66
N PHE A 61 -4.55 -5.08 4.33
CA PHE A 61 -4.86 -5.38 5.70
C PHE A 61 -4.32 -4.27 6.60
N HIS A 62 -5.12 -3.91 7.54
CA HIS A 62 -4.96 -2.83 8.49
C HIS A 62 -3.76 -3.04 9.40
N ASP A 63 -2.89 -2.06 9.58
CA ASP A 63 -1.74 -2.17 10.47
C ASP A 63 -2.13 -2.23 11.97
N CYS A 64 -3.36 -1.87 12.34
CA CYS A 64 -3.86 -2.15 13.69
C CYS A 64 -4.01 -3.66 14.00
N PHE A 65 -3.96 -4.53 12.98
CA PHE A 65 -3.85 -5.98 13.15
C PHE A 65 -2.40 -6.45 13.28
N VAL A 66 -1.44 -5.58 12.97
CA VAL A 66 -0.02 -5.88 12.95
C VAL A 66 0.62 -5.01 14.02
N ASN A 67 0.96 -5.59 15.15
CA ASN A 67 1.57 -4.87 16.28
C ASN A 67 3.03 -4.45 15.96
N LEU A 68 3.23 -3.73 14.85
CA LEU A 68 4.52 -3.23 14.36
C LEU A 68 4.75 -1.74 14.66
N GLY A 69 3.84 -1.13 15.43
CA GLY A 69 3.97 0.26 15.88
C GLY A 69 3.30 1.30 14.99
N GLY A 70 2.57 0.89 13.94
CA GLY A 70 1.81 1.82 13.08
C GLY A 70 0.58 2.43 13.75
N GLY A 71 0.05 3.51 13.17
CA GLY A 71 -1.19 4.14 13.58
C GLY A 71 -2.41 3.28 13.23
N SER A 72 -3.53 3.43 13.95
CA SER A 72 -4.76 2.73 13.62
C SER A 72 -5.67 3.60 12.75
N TYR A 73 -6.33 2.99 11.75
CA TYR A 73 -7.33 3.63 10.90
C TYR A 73 -8.52 2.70 10.67
N GLU A 74 -9.68 3.25 10.34
CA GLU A 74 -10.90 2.49 10.17
C GLU A 74 -11.02 1.93 8.75
N VAL A 75 -11.01 0.60 8.62
CA VAL A 75 -11.18 -0.07 7.32
C VAL A 75 -12.67 -0.23 7.01
N LEU A 76 -13.11 0.34 5.90
CA LEU A 76 -14.45 0.12 5.37
C LEU A 76 -14.56 -1.28 4.77
N LEU A 77 -15.62 -1.99 5.10
CA LEU A 77 -15.89 -3.38 4.74
C LEU A 77 -17.02 -3.48 3.70
N GLY A 78 -17.18 -4.65 3.09
CA GLY A 78 -18.23 -4.90 2.10
C GLY A 78 -17.73 -4.94 0.65
N ARG A 79 -16.40 -4.94 0.43
CA ARG A 79 -15.80 -5.16 -0.89
C ARG A 79 -16.07 -6.57 -1.37
N ARG A 80 -16.26 -6.69 -2.69
CA ARG A 80 -16.43 -7.97 -3.37
C ARG A 80 -15.26 -8.22 -4.31
N ASP A 81 -15.03 -9.47 -4.60
CA ASP A 81 -13.99 -9.89 -5.52
C ASP A 81 -14.41 -9.69 -6.98
N ALA A 82 -13.47 -9.36 -7.85
CA ALA A 82 -13.70 -9.32 -9.29
C ALA A 82 -13.89 -10.73 -9.84
N THR A 83 -14.79 -10.87 -10.82
CA THR A 83 -15.03 -12.13 -11.56
C THR A 83 -13.97 -12.42 -12.62
N THR A 84 -13.08 -11.46 -12.86
CA THR A 84 -11.97 -11.56 -13.82
C THR A 84 -10.67 -11.11 -13.18
N ALA A 85 -9.55 -11.47 -13.77
CA ALA A 85 -8.22 -10.98 -13.42
C ALA A 85 -7.45 -10.64 -14.71
N SER A 86 -6.73 -9.54 -14.71
CA SER A 86 -5.89 -9.09 -15.82
C SER A 86 -4.47 -8.86 -15.34
N LYS A 87 -3.55 -9.70 -15.82
CA LYS A 87 -2.11 -9.50 -15.57
C LYS A 87 -1.58 -8.30 -16.36
N ASP A 88 -2.13 -8.04 -17.53
CA ASP A 88 -1.67 -6.96 -18.38
C ASP A 88 -2.05 -5.61 -17.81
N ASP A 89 -3.28 -5.45 -17.29
CA ASP A 89 -3.69 -4.23 -16.59
C ASP A 89 -2.86 -4.02 -15.33
N ALA A 90 -2.61 -5.07 -14.53
CA ALA A 90 -1.76 -4.97 -13.36
C ALA A 90 -0.33 -4.53 -13.72
N ASN A 91 0.24 -5.03 -14.81
CA ASN A 91 1.57 -4.62 -15.26
C ASN A 91 1.60 -3.18 -15.81
N ALA A 92 0.49 -2.70 -16.40
CA ALA A 92 0.39 -1.35 -16.91
C ALA A 92 0.20 -0.32 -15.78
N ASP A 93 -0.67 -0.62 -14.81
CA ASP A 93 -1.11 0.34 -13.81
C ASP A 93 -0.24 0.38 -12.55
N ILE A 94 0.28 -0.78 -12.11
CA ILE A 94 1.05 -0.82 -10.86
C ILE A 94 2.42 -0.16 -11.06
N PRO A 95 2.83 0.80 -10.22
CA PRO A 95 4.17 1.36 -10.22
C PRO A 95 5.24 0.27 -10.07
N THR A 96 6.34 0.40 -10.79
CA THR A 96 7.44 -0.56 -10.73
C THR A 96 8.59 -0.03 -9.86
N PRO A 97 9.47 -0.89 -9.32
CA PRO A 97 10.65 -0.44 -8.57
C PRO A 97 11.66 0.35 -9.44
N PHE A 98 11.45 0.37 -10.76
CA PHE A 98 12.29 1.06 -11.74
C PHE A 98 11.67 2.38 -12.24
N SER A 99 10.45 2.72 -11.77
CA SER A 99 9.74 3.92 -12.22
C SER A 99 10.40 5.19 -11.70
N GLY A 100 10.61 6.17 -12.61
CA GLY A 100 11.01 7.53 -12.24
C GLY A 100 9.83 8.34 -11.66
N LEU A 101 10.13 9.47 -11.02
CA LEU A 101 9.11 10.30 -10.37
C LEU A 101 7.95 10.73 -11.29
N PRO A 102 8.16 11.15 -12.54
CA PRO A 102 7.04 11.50 -13.43
C PRO A 102 6.07 10.35 -13.69
N ASP A 103 6.58 9.11 -13.85
CA ASP A 103 5.74 7.93 -14.04
C ASP A 103 4.96 7.59 -12.75
N LEU A 104 5.60 7.67 -11.59
CA LEU A 104 4.96 7.48 -10.30
C LEU A 104 3.81 8.46 -10.09
N LEU A 105 4.06 9.76 -10.32
CA LEU A 105 3.04 10.80 -10.20
C LEU A 105 1.88 10.57 -11.16
N ALA A 106 2.16 10.25 -12.42
CA ALA A 106 1.13 10.01 -13.42
C ALA A 106 0.23 8.83 -13.04
N LYS A 107 0.81 7.71 -12.56
CA LYS A 107 0.05 6.53 -12.13
C LYS A 107 -0.82 6.82 -10.90
N PHE A 108 -0.28 7.49 -9.90
CA PHE A 108 -1.06 7.85 -8.72
C PHE A 108 -2.21 8.81 -9.08
N GLN A 109 -1.94 9.84 -9.88
CA GLN A 109 -2.95 10.79 -10.33
C GLN A 109 -4.06 10.15 -11.17
N SER A 110 -3.74 9.15 -12.02
CA SER A 110 -4.75 8.42 -12.81
C SER A 110 -5.76 7.68 -11.94
N HIS A 111 -5.39 7.36 -10.71
CA HIS A 111 -6.25 6.74 -9.70
C HIS A 111 -6.83 7.72 -8.68
N GLY A 112 -6.71 9.04 -8.90
CA GLY A 112 -7.22 10.07 -8.00
C GLY A 112 -6.42 10.27 -6.72
N LEU A 113 -5.17 9.78 -6.69
CA LEU A 113 -4.24 9.97 -5.58
C LEU A 113 -3.32 11.17 -5.84
N ALA A 114 -3.09 11.98 -4.82
CA ALA A 114 -2.26 13.17 -4.88
C ALA A 114 -0.77 12.87 -4.67
N VAL A 115 0.09 13.87 -4.78
CA VAL A 115 1.54 13.74 -4.52
C VAL A 115 1.81 13.34 -3.08
N GLU A 116 1.02 13.85 -2.14
CA GLU A 116 1.08 13.49 -0.73
C GLU A 116 0.77 12.00 -0.52
N ASP A 117 -0.25 11.48 -1.21
CA ASP A 117 -0.61 10.06 -1.16
C ASP A 117 0.53 9.18 -1.72
N LEU A 118 1.22 9.61 -2.79
CA LEU A 118 2.39 8.92 -3.32
C LEU A 118 3.49 8.81 -2.26
N VAL A 119 3.90 9.95 -1.69
CA VAL A 119 5.02 9.98 -0.75
C VAL A 119 4.69 9.21 0.52
N VAL A 120 3.49 9.40 1.10
CA VAL A 120 3.11 8.74 2.34
C VAL A 120 2.92 7.24 2.18
N LEU A 121 2.31 6.79 1.07
CA LEU A 121 2.12 5.34 0.80
C LEU A 121 3.44 4.64 0.49
N SER A 122 4.41 5.32 -0.14
CA SER A 122 5.76 4.79 -0.32
C SER A 122 6.46 4.52 1.02
N GLY A 123 6.09 5.23 2.08
CA GLY A 123 6.55 4.99 3.45
C GLY A 123 6.24 3.58 3.99
N ALA A 124 5.35 2.81 3.33
CA ALA A 124 5.17 1.38 3.61
C ALA A 124 6.48 0.58 3.45
N HIS A 125 7.44 1.09 2.68
CA HIS A 125 8.76 0.51 2.49
C HIS A 125 9.69 0.63 3.71
N THR A 126 9.25 1.26 4.81
CA THR A 126 9.89 1.08 6.12
C THR A 126 9.80 -0.38 6.60
N LEU A 127 8.91 -1.20 6.00
CA LEU A 127 8.76 -2.63 6.28
C LEU A 127 9.08 -3.50 5.07
N GLY A 128 9.75 -4.61 5.32
CA GLY A 128 9.89 -5.68 4.34
C GLY A 128 11.23 -5.72 3.62
N TYR A 129 11.26 -6.54 2.58
CA TYR A 129 12.48 -6.89 1.85
C TYR A 129 12.24 -6.88 0.35
N ALA A 130 13.25 -6.51 -0.41
CA ALA A 130 13.27 -6.63 -1.86
C ALA A 130 14.33 -7.64 -2.32
N ARG A 131 14.06 -8.30 -3.46
CA ARG A 131 15.01 -9.19 -4.11
C ARG A 131 16.08 -8.39 -4.86
N CYS A 132 17.30 -8.89 -4.89
CA CYS A 132 18.44 -8.30 -5.59
C CYS A 132 18.10 -7.90 -7.03
N ALA A 133 17.35 -8.71 -7.76
CA ALA A 133 16.90 -8.39 -9.12
C ALA A 133 16.15 -7.04 -9.25
N LEU A 134 15.54 -6.52 -8.16
CA LEU A 134 14.72 -5.31 -8.17
C LEU A 134 15.54 -4.03 -7.89
N PHE A 135 16.74 -4.14 -7.34
CA PHE A 135 17.60 -3.01 -7.01
C PHE A 135 19.03 -3.09 -7.60
N ARG A 136 19.38 -4.19 -8.27
CA ARG A 136 20.69 -4.39 -8.86
C ARG A 136 21.07 -3.26 -9.83
N ASP A 137 20.14 -2.85 -10.69
CA ASP A 137 20.42 -1.81 -11.68
C ASP A 137 20.81 -0.50 -10.99
N ARG A 138 20.02 -0.06 -10.01
CA ARG A 138 20.33 1.08 -9.17
C ARG A 138 21.71 0.95 -8.52
N LEU A 139 21.99 -0.18 -7.90
CA LEU A 139 23.22 -0.45 -7.15
C LEU A 139 24.49 -0.27 -8.00
N TYR A 140 24.43 -0.57 -9.30
CA TYR A 140 25.60 -0.56 -10.16
C TYR A 140 25.64 0.58 -11.16
N ASN A 141 24.52 1.22 -11.46
CA ASN A 141 24.42 2.24 -12.50
C ASN A 141 24.09 3.64 -11.98
N GLU A 142 23.59 3.77 -10.73
CA GLU A 142 23.22 5.05 -10.12
C GLU A 142 24.19 5.50 -9.02
N THR A 143 25.47 5.33 -9.24
CA THR A 143 26.54 5.54 -8.24
C THR A 143 26.64 6.99 -7.72
N SER A 144 26.03 7.96 -8.38
CA SER A 144 25.99 9.36 -7.93
C SER A 144 24.83 9.67 -6.97
N THR A 145 23.83 8.79 -6.88
CA THR A 145 22.59 8.97 -6.10
C THR A 145 22.38 7.88 -5.05
N ILE A 146 23.43 7.11 -4.77
CA ILE A 146 23.45 6.09 -3.73
C ILE A 146 24.65 6.32 -2.80
N ASP A 147 24.45 6.16 -1.50
CA ASP A 147 25.54 6.21 -0.52
C ASP A 147 26.57 5.09 -0.77
N SER A 148 27.85 5.43 -0.73
CA SER A 148 28.93 4.52 -1.15
C SER A 148 29.12 3.33 -0.21
N ASP A 149 28.93 3.51 1.09
CA ASP A 149 29.08 2.46 2.08
C ASP A 149 27.90 1.50 2.03
N PHE A 150 26.69 2.05 1.89
CA PHE A 150 25.48 1.30 1.65
C PHE A 150 25.56 0.47 0.36
N ALA A 151 26.02 1.08 -0.74
CA ALA A 151 26.23 0.37 -2.00
C ALA A 151 27.23 -0.78 -1.85
N SER A 152 28.36 -0.54 -1.16
CA SER A 152 29.38 -1.56 -0.94
C SER A 152 28.86 -2.74 -0.11
N ALA A 153 28.07 -2.48 0.91
CA ALA A 153 27.41 -3.52 1.72
C ALA A 153 26.44 -4.37 0.88
N LEU A 154 25.63 -3.71 0.04
CA LEU A 154 24.69 -4.38 -0.85
C LEU A 154 25.38 -5.20 -1.95
N GLN A 155 26.51 -4.75 -2.47
CA GLN A 155 27.28 -5.49 -3.49
C GLN A 155 27.81 -6.83 -2.97
N ALA A 156 28.00 -6.96 -1.66
CA ALA A 156 28.42 -8.22 -1.04
C ALA A 156 27.34 -9.31 -1.14
N ILE A 157 26.06 -8.94 -1.18
CA ILE A 157 24.92 -9.87 -1.24
C ILE A 157 24.23 -9.87 -2.60
N CYS A 158 24.35 -8.81 -3.39
CA CYS A 158 23.75 -8.65 -4.70
C CYS A 158 24.84 -8.43 -5.76
N PRO A 159 25.43 -9.50 -6.33
CA PRO A 159 26.46 -9.38 -7.36
C PRO A 159 25.89 -8.88 -8.68
N ARG A 160 26.76 -8.43 -9.62
CA ARG A 160 26.36 -7.97 -10.96
C ARG A 160 25.60 -9.01 -11.76
N THR A 161 25.81 -10.30 -11.49
CA THR A 161 25.15 -11.43 -12.16
C THR A 161 24.87 -12.54 -11.16
N GLY A 162 23.67 -13.13 -11.25
CA GLY A 162 23.21 -14.14 -10.29
C GLY A 162 22.75 -13.53 -8.96
N GLY A 163 22.35 -14.36 -8.00
CA GLY A 163 21.85 -13.89 -6.71
C GLY A 163 20.52 -13.12 -6.78
N ASP A 164 19.71 -13.35 -7.81
CA ASP A 164 18.47 -12.60 -8.09
C ASP A 164 17.46 -12.63 -6.94
N ASP A 165 17.43 -13.72 -6.21
CA ASP A 165 16.48 -13.96 -5.11
C ASP A 165 17.06 -13.59 -3.72
N GLU A 166 18.32 -13.15 -3.64
CA GLU A 166 18.88 -12.64 -2.40
C GLU A 166 18.09 -11.41 -1.92
N LEU A 167 17.83 -11.37 -0.61
CA LEU A 167 16.97 -10.37 -0.02
C LEU A 167 17.76 -9.28 0.70
N SER A 168 17.37 -8.02 0.50
CA SER A 168 17.80 -6.89 1.32
C SER A 168 16.59 -6.19 1.94
N PRO A 169 16.69 -5.71 3.20
CA PRO A 169 15.63 -4.89 3.78
C PRO A 169 15.44 -3.61 2.96
N LEU A 170 14.17 -3.16 2.83
CA LEU A 170 13.84 -1.89 2.20
C LEU A 170 14.29 -0.70 3.06
N ASP A 171 14.18 -0.84 4.37
CA ASP A 171 14.77 0.03 5.38
C ASP A 171 15.86 -0.75 6.14
N GLU A 172 17.12 -0.32 6.02
CA GLU A 172 18.25 -0.99 6.69
C GLU A 172 18.25 -0.81 8.20
N THR A 173 17.58 0.25 8.70
CA THR A 173 17.64 0.66 10.11
C THR A 173 16.68 -0.14 10.97
N SER A 174 15.44 -0.30 10.51
CA SER A 174 14.35 -0.91 11.28
C SER A 174 13.39 -1.74 10.43
N PRO A 175 13.86 -2.79 9.73
CA PRO A 175 13.10 -3.48 8.67
C PRO A 175 11.82 -4.21 9.16
N ALA A 176 11.59 -4.27 10.46
CA ALA A 176 10.43 -4.90 11.09
C ALA A 176 9.64 -3.95 12.00
N VAL A 177 9.91 -2.64 11.94
CA VAL A 177 9.20 -1.60 12.70
C VAL A 177 8.58 -0.62 11.74
N PHE A 178 7.30 -0.28 11.92
CA PHE A 178 6.65 0.76 11.13
C PHE A 178 6.98 2.12 11.72
N ASP A 179 7.96 2.80 11.11
CA ASP A 179 8.47 4.09 11.58
C ASP A 179 8.90 4.98 10.40
N VAL A 180 9.69 6.00 10.67
CA VAL A 180 10.17 6.97 9.67
C VAL A 180 11.59 6.69 9.18
N GLY A 181 12.14 5.51 9.48
CA GLY A 181 13.47 5.10 9.05
C GLY A 181 13.65 5.16 7.54
N TYR A 182 12.63 4.76 6.79
CA TYR A 182 12.57 4.87 5.33
C TYR A 182 12.91 6.29 4.83
N TYR A 183 12.22 7.33 5.33
CA TYR A 183 12.46 8.71 4.89
C TYR A 183 13.84 9.21 5.28
N ARG A 184 14.32 8.84 6.49
CA ARG A 184 15.67 9.17 6.93
C ARG A 184 16.73 8.50 6.06
N GLY A 185 16.46 7.30 5.58
CA GLY A 185 17.28 6.58 4.60
C GLY A 185 17.34 7.32 3.26
N LEU A 186 16.20 7.82 2.74
CA LEU A 186 16.17 8.62 1.51
C LEU A 186 17.04 9.87 1.61
N LEU A 187 16.99 10.60 2.74
CA LEU A 187 17.81 11.79 2.98
C LEU A 187 19.32 11.48 3.00
N GLN A 188 19.70 10.23 3.23
CA GLN A 188 21.08 9.76 3.20
C GLN A 188 21.46 9.06 1.88
N ASN A 189 20.62 9.13 0.84
CA ASN A 189 20.78 8.40 -0.42
C ASN A 189 20.83 6.87 -0.25
N LYS A 190 20.08 6.35 0.73
CA LYS A 190 19.99 4.92 1.07
C LYS A 190 18.65 4.29 0.67
N GLY A 191 17.85 4.94 -0.17
CA GLY A 191 16.69 4.31 -0.79
C GLY A 191 17.13 3.07 -1.55
N LEU A 192 16.53 1.90 -1.25
CA LEU A 192 16.95 0.65 -1.86
C LEU A 192 16.52 0.57 -3.34
N LEU A 193 15.27 0.91 -3.64
CA LEU A 193 14.74 0.88 -5.00
C LEU A 193 15.01 2.22 -5.72
N HIS A 194 15.09 2.18 -7.04
CA HIS A 194 15.13 3.40 -7.84
C HIS A 194 13.91 4.29 -7.54
N SER A 195 12.71 3.71 -7.59
CA SER A 195 11.46 4.42 -7.31
C SER A 195 11.42 5.10 -5.93
N ASP A 196 12.07 4.51 -4.91
CA ASP A 196 12.15 5.13 -3.59
C ASP A 196 12.98 6.39 -3.61
N GLN A 197 14.20 6.31 -4.15
CA GLN A 197 15.11 7.46 -4.16
C GLN A 197 14.63 8.59 -5.07
N GLN A 198 13.78 8.29 -6.06
CA GLN A 198 13.19 9.31 -6.92
C GLN A 198 12.25 10.28 -6.17
N LEU A 199 11.77 9.92 -4.99
CA LEU A 199 10.98 10.83 -4.15
C LEU A 199 11.82 11.97 -3.56
N LEU A 200 13.15 11.83 -3.56
CA LEU A 200 14.09 12.87 -3.14
C LEU A 200 15.10 13.12 -4.27
N GLY A 201 15.10 14.34 -4.82
CA GLY A 201 16.02 14.74 -5.89
C GLY A 201 15.66 14.21 -7.28
N GLY A 202 14.44 13.67 -7.47
CA GLY A 202 13.90 13.36 -8.80
C GLY A 202 13.60 14.63 -9.61
N ASP A 203 13.27 14.46 -10.90
CA ASP A 203 12.91 15.59 -11.80
C ASP A 203 11.52 16.18 -11.47
N GLY A 204 11.17 16.26 -10.19
CA GLY A 204 9.90 16.78 -9.70
C GLY A 204 9.95 18.25 -9.33
N SER A 205 8.83 18.76 -8.86
CA SER A 205 8.64 20.16 -8.46
C SER A 205 9.30 20.54 -7.12
N GLY A 206 9.99 19.61 -6.45
CA GLY A 206 10.46 19.77 -5.07
C GLY A 206 9.39 19.46 -4.00
N ASP A 207 8.14 19.23 -4.40
CA ASP A 207 7.05 18.93 -3.46
C ASP A 207 7.28 17.60 -2.74
N THR A 208 7.78 16.57 -3.44
CA THR A 208 8.14 15.27 -2.85
C THR A 208 9.32 15.39 -1.89
N ASP A 209 10.34 16.23 -2.21
CA ASP A 209 11.49 16.46 -1.35
C ASP A 209 11.05 17.05 0.01
N ALA A 210 10.16 18.05 -0.04
CA ALA A 210 9.61 18.68 1.16
C ALA A 210 8.82 17.68 2.02
N LEU A 211 8.03 16.80 1.39
CA LEU A 211 7.27 15.77 2.09
C LEU A 211 8.18 14.69 2.71
N VAL A 212 9.22 14.25 2.00
CA VAL A 212 10.24 13.32 2.54
C VAL A 212 10.91 13.91 3.78
N GLN A 213 11.35 15.19 3.71
CA GLN A 213 11.92 15.88 4.85
C GLN A 213 10.91 15.97 6.00
N HIS A 214 9.68 16.37 5.71
CA HIS A 214 8.62 16.54 6.69
C HIS A 214 8.34 15.24 7.45
N TYR A 215 8.09 14.13 6.75
CA TYR A 215 7.79 12.85 7.40
C TYR A 215 8.97 12.25 8.15
N SER A 216 10.21 12.56 7.74
CA SER A 216 11.40 12.11 8.48
C SER A 216 11.49 12.68 9.90
N GLU A 217 10.85 13.83 10.13
CA GLU A 217 10.87 14.59 11.39
C GLU A 217 9.57 14.46 12.20
N ASN A 218 8.45 14.07 11.53
CA ASN A 218 7.09 14.10 12.10
C ASN A 218 6.43 12.70 12.05
N PRO A 219 6.89 11.72 12.86
CA PRO A 219 6.38 10.34 12.79
C PRO A 219 4.89 10.24 13.11
N GLY A 220 4.34 11.10 13.96
CA GLY A 220 2.91 11.09 14.28
C GLY A 220 2.04 11.52 13.08
N GLU A 221 2.49 12.49 12.29
CA GLU A 221 1.79 12.95 11.08
C GLU A 221 1.91 11.89 9.99
N PHE A 222 3.11 11.30 9.79
CA PHE A 222 3.27 10.17 8.87
C PHE A 222 2.26 9.06 9.14
N MET A 223 2.12 8.62 10.39
CA MET A 223 1.19 7.55 10.75
C MET A 223 -0.27 7.92 10.49
N ALA A 224 -0.67 9.15 10.77
CA ALA A 224 -2.03 9.62 10.55
C ALA A 224 -2.35 9.71 9.04
N ASP A 225 -1.45 10.31 8.27
CA ASP A 225 -1.61 10.51 6.83
C ASP A 225 -1.52 9.19 6.07
N PHE A 226 -0.66 8.25 6.52
CA PHE A 226 -0.60 6.90 5.98
C PHE A 226 -1.95 6.18 6.13
N GLY A 227 -2.58 6.25 7.30
CA GLY A 227 -3.91 5.70 7.52
C GLY A 227 -4.96 6.31 6.59
N ALA A 228 -4.96 7.63 6.42
CA ALA A 228 -5.87 8.34 5.52
C ALA A 228 -5.64 7.94 4.05
N ALA A 229 -4.39 7.87 3.60
CA ALA A 229 -4.03 7.46 2.25
C ALA A 229 -4.38 5.98 1.97
N MET A 230 -4.23 5.08 2.96
CA MET A 230 -4.66 3.68 2.84
C MET A 230 -6.18 3.55 2.67
N ILE A 231 -6.98 4.39 3.34
CA ILE A 231 -8.44 4.44 3.14
C ILE A 231 -8.76 4.91 1.72
N LYS A 232 -8.09 5.95 1.21
CA LYS A 232 -8.26 6.42 -0.18
C LYS A 232 -7.91 5.31 -1.17
N LEU A 233 -6.74 4.67 -1.00
CA LEU A 233 -6.27 3.58 -1.85
C LEU A 233 -7.29 2.43 -1.87
N GLY A 234 -7.80 2.02 -0.71
CA GLY A 234 -8.82 0.99 -0.59
C GLY A 234 -10.19 1.38 -1.14
N SER A 235 -10.42 2.65 -1.46
CA SER A 235 -11.68 3.17 -2.00
C SER A 235 -11.63 3.40 -3.52
N ILE A 236 -10.53 3.02 -4.18
CA ILE A 236 -10.42 3.12 -5.64
C ILE A 236 -11.30 2.06 -6.30
N SER A 237 -12.42 2.49 -6.87
CA SER A 237 -13.36 1.66 -7.65
C SER A 237 -13.71 0.30 -7.03
N PRO A 238 -14.08 0.19 -5.75
CA PRO A 238 -14.40 -1.08 -5.14
C PRO A 238 -15.69 -1.65 -5.72
N LEU A 239 -15.73 -2.96 -5.97
CA LEU A 239 -16.96 -3.66 -6.26
C LEU A 239 -17.76 -3.85 -4.96
N THR A 240 -19.08 -3.61 -5.02
CA THR A 240 -19.97 -3.68 -3.84
C THR A 240 -21.36 -4.20 -4.23
N GLY A 241 -22.21 -4.50 -3.26
CA GLY A 241 -23.61 -4.90 -3.48
C GLY A 241 -23.71 -6.18 -4.31
N SER A 242 -24.21 -6.06 -5.54
CA SER A 242 -24.37 -7.16 -6.50
C SER A 242 -23.22 -7.29 -7.49
N ASP A 243 -22.29 -6.32 -7.51
CA ASP A 243 -21.20 -6.30 -8.44
C ASP A 243 -20.05 -7.20 -7.94
N GLY A 244 -19.48 -8.00 -8.84
CA GLY A 244 -18.46 -8.99 -8.47
C GLY A 244 -19.03 -10.21 -7.73
N GLU A 245 -18.16 -10.94 -7.03
CA GLU A 245 -18.49 -12.20 -6.35
C GLU A 245 -17.89 -12.28 -4.94
N ILE A 246 -18.28 -13.28 -4.17
CA ILE A 246 -17.56 -13.71 -2.96
C ILE A 246 -16.87 -15.02 -3.34
N ARG A 247 -15.54 -15.03 -3.43
CA ARG A 247 -14.80 -16.20 -3.83
C ARG A 247 -14.82 -17.28 -2.77
N GLU A 248 -15.09 -18.52 -3.17
CA GLU A 248 -14.92 -19.70 -2.32
C GLU A 248 -13.43 -20.02 -2.12
N ASN A 249 -12.63 -19.78 -3.13
CA ASN A 249 -11.18 -19.85 -3.08
C ASN A 249 -10.63 -18.49 -3.50
N CYS A 250 -9.97 -17.76 -2.59
CA CYS A 250 -9.47 -16.40 -2.82
C CYS A 250 -8.48 -16.26 -4.01
N ARG A 251 -7.94 -17.37 -4.53
CA ARG A 251 -6.96 -17.39 -5.63
C ARG A 251 -7.57 -17.45 -7.01
N VAL A 252 -8.83 -17.81 -7.14
CA VAL A 252 -9.51 -18.02 -8.42
C VAL A 252 -10.93 -17.48 -8.37
N ALA A 253 -11.44 -17.00 -9.51
CA ALA A 253 -12.86 -16.70 -9.66
C ALA A 253 -13.70 -17.98 -9.52
N ASN A 254 -14.93 -17.84 -9.05
CA ASN A 254 -15.87 -18.96 -8.96
C ASN A 254 -16.22 -19.45 -10.37
N ALA A 255 -16.47 -20.76 -10.49
CA ALA A 255 -16.82 -21.41 -11.76
C ALA A 255 -18.28 -21.12 -12.17
#